data_bd2ea52fbaf9a7e7516746389cc8d0d8
#
_entry.id   bd2ea52fbaf9a7e7516746389cc8d0d8
#
_cell.length_a   1.000
_cell.length_b   1.000
_cell.length_c   1.000
_cell.angle_alpha   90.00
_cell.angle_beta   90.00
_cell.angle_gamma   90.00
#
_symmetry.space_group_name_H-M   'P 1'
#
loop_
_entity.id
_entity.type
_entity.pdbx_description
1 polymer ?
#
loop_
_entity_poly.entity_id
_entity_poly.type
_entity_poly.pdbx_seq_one_letter_code
_entity_poly.pdbx_strand_id
1 'polypeptide(L)'
;MKKKQNDDKLENIKQLENQFLNIIDIGCRWGFAERFINEKYHSIMKIYGFDADKLECGRLKESYKNTPEGFINCVPLALAESPGKRNLYITKEPGCSSLYPPIKYLSDNFPALKCTALEKVISIDVTNLATWAKSNDIKTLDYIKIDTQGSELEILRGAGSLLETTVCIDIEVEFNPLYEGQSLFWETDAFLRSNGFSLWRLSNLVHYSSEEKSIELNEP
;
A
#
# COMPACT_ATOMS: atom_id res chain seq x y z
N MET A 1 -44.42 14.25 -12.16
CA MET A 1 -43.19 13.68 -12.74
C MET A 1 -41.97 14.60 -12.56
N LYS A 2 -41.96 15.88 -13.00
CA LYS A 2 -40.79 16.79 -12.89
C LYS A 2 -40.29 17.03 -11.45
N LYS A 3 -41.17 17.07 -10.44
CA LYS A 3 -40.78 17.32 -9.04
C LYS A 3 -40.01 16.13 -8.47
N LYS A 4 -40.47 14.89 -8.72
CA LYS A 4 -39.78 13.66 -8.29
C LYS A 4 -38.39 13.52 -8.93
N GLN A 5 -38.25 13.88 -10.22
CA GLN A 5 -36.96 13.87 -10.93
C GLN A 5 -35.94 14.89 -10.37
N ASN A 6 -36.43 16.06 -9.87
CA ASN A 6 -35.58 17.05 -9.22
C ASN A 6 -35.18 16.63 -7.80
N ASP A 7 -36.09 15.98 -7.07
CA ASP A 7 -35.81 15.48 -5.71
C ASP A 7 -34.78 14.35 -5.76
N ASP A 8 -34.93 13.38 -6.71
CA ASP A 8 -33.97 12.31 -6.96
C ASP A 8 -32.58 12.85 -7.37
N LYS A 9 -32.54 13.96 -8.15
CA LYS A 9 -31.31 14.60 -8.57
C LYS A 9 -30.64 15.36 -7.45
N LEU A 10 -31.41 15.98 -6.54
CA LEU A 10 -30.91 16.63 -5.34
C LEU A 10 -30.41 15.63 -4.29
N GLU A 11 -31.07 14.48 -4.13
CA GLU A 11 -30.58 13.40 -3.28
C GLU A 11 -29.27 12.80 -3.81
N ASN A 12 -29.18 12.58 -5.12
CA ASN A 12 -27.93 12.10 -5.75
C ASN A 12 -26.78 13.13 -5.59
N ILE A 13 -27.06 14.44 -5.72
CA ILE A 13 -26.05 15.48 -5.50
C ILE A 13 -25.61 15.52 -4.03
N LYS A 14 -26.54 15.40 -3.08
CA LYS A 14 -26.22 15.31 -1.64
C LYS A 14 -25.44 14.05 -1.27
N GLN A 15 -25.70 12.92 -1.94
CA GLN A 15 -24.90 11.71 -1.79
C GLN A 15 -23.47 11.89 -2.32
N LEU A 16 -23.30 12.63 -3.43
CA LEU A 16 -21.97 12.94 -3.98
C LEU A 16 -21.20 13.96 -3.11
N GLU A 17 -21.91 14.91 -2.48
CA GLU A 17 -21.29 15.91 -1.58
C GLU A 17 -20.72 15.32 -0.29
N ASN A 18 -21.11 14.09 0.08
CA ASN A 18 -20.59 13.37 1.24
C ASN A 18 -19.64 12.20 0.88
N GLN A 19 -19.25 12.06 -0.37
CA GLN A 19 -18.32 11.03 -0.80
C GLN A 19 -16.88 11.54 -0.76
N PHE A 20 -16.10 10.99 0.19
CA PHE A 20 -14.65 11.19 0.20
C PHE A 20 -13.99 10.22 -0.78
N LEU A 21 -12.93 10.68 -1.44
CA LEU A 21 -11.98 9.80 -2.11
C LEU A 21 -11.19 9.04 -1.04
N ASN A 22 -11.25 7.74 -1.08
CA ASN A 22 -10.54 6.87 -0.14
C ASN A 22 -9.21 6.44 -0.73
N ILE A 23 -8.14 6.90 -0.12
CA ILE A 23 -6.75 6.60 -0.47
C ILE A 23 -6.21 5.59 0.54
N ILE A 24 -5.65 4.50 0.05
CA ILE A 24 -4.96 3.50 0.86
C ILE A 24 -3.46 3.57 0.56
N ASP A 25 -2.64 3.66 1.59
CA ASP A 25 -1.17 3.58 1.51
C ASP A 25 -0.69 2.43 2.40
N ILE A 26 -0.28 1.32 1.79
CA ILE A 26 0.14 0.11 2.47
C ILE A 26 1.67 0.05 2.44
N GLY A 27 2.29 -0.02 3.63
CA GLY A 27 3.69 0.27 3.80
C GLY A 27 3.95 1.78 3.85
N CYS A 28 3.16 2.50 4.67
CA CYS A 28 3.22 3.97 4.76
C CYS A 28 4.38 4.49 5.63
N ARG A 29 5.36 3.65 5.96
CA ARG A 29 6.57 4.05 6.68
C ARG A 29 7.18 5.31 6.03
N TRP A 30 7.67 6.21 6.85
CA TRP A 30 8.22 7.52 6.50
C TRP A 30 7.21 8.60 6.14
N GLY A 31 5.94 8.30 5.92
CA GLY A 31 4.87 9.26 5.67
C GLY A 31 4.17 9.08 4.34
N PHE A 32 3.37 10.06 3.98
CA PHE A 32 2.51 10.04 2.80
C PHE A 32 3.05 10.94 1.70
N ALA A 33 2.78 10.60 0.45
CA ALA A 33 3.21 11.42 -0.69
C ALA A 33 2.59 12.84 -0.61
N GLU A 34 3.43 13.86 -0.81
CA GLU A 34 3.02 15.28 -0.74
C GLU A 34 1.80 15.59 -1.62
N ARG A 35 1.67 14.89 -2.76
CA ARG A 35 0.52 15.06 -3.67
C ARG A 35 -0.84 14.78 -3.02
N PHE A 36 -0.88 13.99 -1.93
CA PHE A 36 -2.13 13.63 -1.24
C PHE A 36 -2.37 14.45 0.02
N ILE A 37 -1.34 14.91 0.70
CA ILE A 37 -1.46 15.61 2.00
C ILE A 37 -1.71 17.11 1.88
N ASN A 38 -1.90 17.63 0.67
CA ASN A 38 -2.12 19.06 0.43
C ASN A 38 -3.47 19.50 1.01
N GLU A 39 -3.49 20.66 1.68
CA GLU A 39 -4.66 21.23 2.36
C GLU A 39 -5.91 21.32 1.48
N LYS A 40 -5.74 21.56 0.18
CA LYS A 40 -6.85 21.64 -0.80
C LYS A 40 -7.69 20.36 -0.89
N TYR A 41 -7.14 19.22 -0.41
CA TYR A 41 -7.81 17.92 -0.46
C TYR A 41 -8.47 17.51 0.86
N HIS A 42 -8.27 18.27 1.95
CA HIS A 42 -8.75 17.92 3.29
C HIS A 42 -10.25 17.67 3.38
N SER A 43 -11.04 18.37 2.54
CA SER A 43 -12.50 18.25 2.53
C SER A 43 -13.05 17.16 1.62
N ILE A 44 -12.22 16.54 0.77
CA ILE A 44 -12.65 15.59 -0.25
C ILE A 44 -11.92 14.25 -0.21
N MET A 45 -10.92 14.09 0.64
CA MET A 45 -10.12 12.87 0.71
C MET A 45 -10.04 12.34 2.15
N LYS A 46 -9.89 11.01 2.26
CA LYS A 46 -9.45 10.31 3.46
C LYS A 46 -8.29 9.40 3.10
N ILE A 47 -7.25 9.41 3.92
CA ILE A 47 -6.05 8.60 3.73
C ILE A 47 -5.97 7.59 4.87
N TYR A 48 -5.80 6.33 4.53
CA TYR A 48 -5.59 5.24 5.48
C TYR A 48 -4.21 4.62 5.19
N GLY A 49 -3.27 4.86 6.11
CA GLY A 49 -1.93 4.33 6.01
C GLY A 49 -1.75 3.11 6.89
N PHE A 50 -1.24 2.03 6.33
CA PHE A 50 -0.96 0.78 7.03
C PHE A 50 0.54 0.59 7.22
N ASP A 51 0.94 0.28 8.44
CA ASP A 51 2.27 -0.23 8.78
C ASP A 51 2.13 -1.24 9.93
N ALA A 52 2.88 -2.34 9.86
CA ALA A 52 2.90 -3.34 10.91
C ALA A 52 3.51 -2.82 12.23
N ASP A 53 4.36 -1.79 12.14
CA ASP A 53 5.03 -1.18 13.28
C ASP A 53 4.14 -0.14 13.97
N LYS A 54 3.67 -0.50 15.16
CA LYS A 54 2.83 0.39 15.99
C LYS A 54 3.54 1.69 16.39
N LEU A 55 4.86 1.65 16.56
CA LEU A 55 5.64 2.83 16.95
C LEU A 55 5.71 3.81 15.77
N GLU A 56 5.92 3.30 14.57
CA GLU A 56 5.91 4.11 13.35
C GLU A 56 4.53 4.75 13.11
N CYS A 57 3.44 3.97 13.24
CA CYS A 57 2.09 4.52 13.18
C CYS A 57 1.86 5.62 14.24
N GLY A 58 2.41 5.46 15.44
CA GLY A 58 2.37 6.48 16.50
C GLY A 58 3.13 7.76 16.10
N ARG A 59 4.33 7.60 15.52
CA ARG A 59 5.15 8.71 15.01
C ARG A 59 4.42 9.46 13.88
N LEU A 60 3.81 8.75 12.95
CA LEU A 60 3.05 9.34 11.86
C LEU A 60 1.82 10.11 12.37
N LYS A 61 1.06 9.55 13.32
CA LYS A 61 -0.06 10.26 13.95
C LYS A 61 0.38 11.59 14.56
N GLU A 62 1.51 11.61 15.27
CA GLU A 62 2.04 12.84 15.84
C GLU A 62 2.51 13.83 14.76
N SER A 63 3.15 13.35 13.70
CA SER A 63 3.61 14.19 12.59
C SER A 63 2.45 14.89 11.86
N TYR A 64 1.30 14.23 11.76
CA TYR A 64 0.11 14.73 11.05
C TYR A 64 -1.01 15.24 11.99
N LYS A 65 -0.75 15.44 13.27
CA LYS A 65 -1.76 15.87 14.27
C LYS A 65 -2.46 17.19 13.97
N ASN A 66 -1.85 18.05 13.15
CA ASN A 66 -2.40 19.34 12.76
C ASN A 66 -3.30 19.26 11.51
N THR A 67 -3.44 18.10 10.89
CA THR A 67 -4.41 17.89 9.81
C THR A 67 -5.82 17.74 10.39
N PRO A 68 -6.89 18.01 9.60
CA PRO A 68 -8.25 17.79 10.06
C PRO A 68 -8.48 16.36 10.56
N GLU A 69 -9.33 16.23 11.58
CA GLU A 69 -9.69 14.92 12.13
C GLU A 69 -10.25 14.00 11.05
N GLY A 70 -9.74 12.76 11.01
CA GLY A 70 -10.16 11.74 10.04
C GLY A 70 -9.62 11.91 8.63
N PHE A 71 -8.85 12.95 8.33
CA PHE A 71 -8.19 13.10 7.03
C PHE A 71 -7.09 12.06 6.84
N ILE A 72 -6.19 11.89 7.84
CA ILE A 72 -5.15 10.86 7.86
C ILE A 72 -5.39 9.89 9.01
N ASN A 73 -5.48 8.61 8.69
CA ASN A 73 -5.73 7.51 9.62
C ASN A 73 -4.58 6.49 9.53
N CYS A 74 -3.69 6.47 10.51
CA CYS A 74 -2.62 5.48 10.58
C CYS A 74 -3.12 4.22 11.29
N VAL A 75 -3.04 3.08 10.61
CA VAL A 75 -3.57 1.78 11.01
C VAL A 75 -2.40 0.82 11.30
N PRO A 76 -2.15 0.43 12.57
CA PRO A 76 -1.04 -0.42 12.95
C PRO A 76 -1.37 -1.90 12.69
N LEU A 77 -1.53 -2.27 11.42
CA LEU A 77 -1.85 -3.61 10.96
C LEU A 77 -1.02 -3.97 9.73
N ALA A 78 -0.60 -5.24 9.65
CA ALA A 78 -0.12 -5.83 8.42
C ALA A 78 -1.29 -6.44 7.63
N LEU A 79 -1.24 -6.28 6.31
CA LEU A 79 -2.21 -6.86 5.39
C LEU A 79 -1.61 -8.07 4.68
N ALA A 80 -2.46 -9.07 4.41
CA ALA A 80 -2.15 -10.28 3.67
C ALA A 80 -3.38 -10.73 2.85
N GLU A 81 -3.32 -11.85 2.16
CA GLU A 81 -4.46 -12.40 1.42
C GLU A 81 -5.63 -12.80 2.34
N SER A 82 -5.32 -13.35 3.52
CA SER A 82 -6.30 -13.82 4.48
C SER A 82 -5.93 -13.45 5.92
N PRO A 83 -6.93 -13.22 6.80
CA PRO A 83 -6.68 -13.01 8.22
C PRO A 83 -5.99 -14.20 8.87
N GLY A 84 -5.10 -13.94 9.83
CA GLY A 84 -4.40 -14.99 10.58
C GLY A 84 -3.15 -14.51 11.28
N LYS A 85 -2.25 -15.46 11.53
CA LYS A 85 -0.90 -15.17 12.06
C LYS A 85 0.14 -15.41 10.99
N ARG A 86 1.09 -14.49 10.89
CA ARG A 86 2.21 -14.56 9.96
C ARG A 86 3.52 -14.22 10.69
N ASN A 87 4.60 -14.72 10.17
CA ASN A 87 5.92 -14.24 10.56
C ASN A 87 6.18 -12.89 9.89
N LEU A 88 6.70 -11.93 10.65
CA LEU A 88 7.29 -10.70 10.12
C LEU A 88 8.80 -10.80 10.32
N TYR A 89 9.52 -10.74 9.23
CA TYR A 89 10.98 -10.78 9.18
C TYR A 89 11.51 -9.35 9.29
N ILE A 90 11.94 -8.99 10.49
CA ILE A 90 12.51 -7.68 10.78
C ILE A 90 13.93 -7.65 10.27
N THR A 91 14.22 -6.70 9.40
CA THR A 91 15.54 -6.52 8.79
C THR A 91 16.30 -5.36 9.42
N LYS A 92 17.59 -5.25 9.07
CA LYS A 92 18.49 -4.20 9.54
C LYS A 92 17.94 -2.80 9.28
N GLU A 93 17.35 -2.59 8.10
CA GLU A 93 16.57 -1.39 7.80
C GLU A 93 15.08 -1.73 7.94
N PRO A 94 14.36 -1.14 8.91
CA PRO A 94 12.96 -1.48 9.15
C PRO A 94 12.05 -1.35 7.93
N GLY A 95 12.38 -0.45 7.00
CA GLY A 95 11.65 -0.28 5.74
C GLY A 95 11.76 -1.48 4.79
N CYS A 96 12.77 -2.35 4.98
CA CYS A 96 12.94 -3.58 4.21
C CYS A 96 12.32 -4.82 4.89
N SER A 97 11.60 -4.65 6.03
CA SER A 97 10.96 -5.77 6.73
C SER A 97 9.77 -6.31 5.95
N SER A 98 9.58 -7.63 5.94
CA SER A 98 8.65 -8.32 5.05
C SER A 98 7.91 -9.47 5.76
N LEU A 99 6.76 -9.88 5.20
CA LEU A 99 6.10 -11.15 5.53
C LEU A 99 6.81 -12.37 4.90
N TYR A 100 7.82 -12.13 4.07
CA TYR A 100 8.63 -13.14 3.41
C TYR A 100 10.08 -13.09 3.91
N PRO A 101 10.77 -14.23 4.05
CA PRO A 101 12.17 -14.24 4.47
C PRO A 101 13.06 -13.58 3.40
N PRO A 102 13.96 -12.65 3.79
CA PRO A 102 14.89 -12.07 2.84
C PRO A 102 15.90 -13.11 2.35
N ILE A 103 16.29 -13.02 1.06
CA ILE A 103 17.28 -13.91 0.47
C ILE A 103 18.67 -13.53 1.00
N LYS A 104 19.19 -14.34 1.92
CA LYS A 104 20.46 -14.07 2.61
C LYS A 104 21.63 -13.84 1.65
N TYR A 105 21.70 -14.61 0.53
CA TYR A 105 22.75 -14.44 -0.47
C TYR A 105 22.83 -12.99 -0.99
N LEU A 106 21.68 -12.32 -1.17
CA LEU A 106 21.63 -10.95 -1.69
C LEU A 106 22.14 -9.96 -0.68
N SER A 107 21.73 -10.05 0.58
CA SER A 107 22.24 -9.15 1.64
C SER A 107 23.73 -9.33 1.93
N ASP A 108 24.26 -10.53 1.69
CA ASP A 108 25.69 -10.82 1.89
C ASP A 108 26.56 -10.30 0.75
N ASN A 109 26.08 -10.32 -0.50
CA ASN A 109 26.88 -10.10 -1.70
C ASN A 109 26.59 -8.80 -2.45
N PHE A 110 25.46 -8.13 -2.15
CA PHE A 110 25.09 -6.86 -2.79
C PHE A 110 25.09 -5.72 -1.75
N PRO A 111 26.02 -4.77 -1.82
CA PRO A 111 26.13 -3.69 -0.84
C PRO A 111 24.85 -2.90 -0.64
N ALA A 112 24.11 -2.61 -1.72
CA ALA A 112 22.84 -1.88 -1.68
C ALA A 112 21.71 -2.68 -0.98
N LEU A 113 21.81 -4.02 -0.92
CA LEU A 113 20.82 -4.90 -0.30
C LEU A 113 21.19 -5.31 1.13
N LYS A 114 22.25 -4.77 1.73
CA LYS A 114 22.58 -5.00 3.15
C LYS A 114 21.47 -4.56 4.11
N CYS A 115 20.62 -3.64 3.68
CA CYS A 115 19.41 -3.23 4.39
C CYS A 115 18.46 -4.39 4.67
N THR A 116 18.39 -5.38 3.77
CA THR A 116 17.51 -6.56 3.90
C THR A 116 18.05 -7.65 4.83
N ALA A 117 19.25 -7.48 5.41
CA ALA A 117 19.84 -8.46 6.33
C ALA A 117 18.89 -8.69 7.52
N LEU A 118 18.53 -9.96 7.75
CA LEU A 118 17.59 -10.36 8.80
C LEU A 118 18.17 -10.11 10.19
N GLU A 119 17.41 -9.43 11.04
CA GLU A 119 17.74 -9.25 12.45
C GLU A 119 16.96 -10.19 13.38
N LYS A 120 15.65 -10.29 13.19
CA LYS A 120 14.78 -11.13 14.00
C LYS A 120 13.48 -11.48 13.28
N VAL A 121 12.82 -12.52 13.78
CA VAL A 121 11.47 -12.92 13.30
C VAL A 121 10.50 -12.80 14.46
N ILE A 122 9.36 -12.18 14.21
CA ILE A 122 8.27 -12.08 15.18
C ILE A 122 6.97 -12.59 14.56
N SER A 123 6.09 -13.15 15.39
CA SER A 123 4.74 -13.51 14.94
C SER A 123 3.79 -12.34 15.14
N ILE A 124 3.06 -11.95 14.10
CA ILE A 124 2.07 -10.88 14.14
C ILE A 124 0.72 -11.38 13.64
N ASP A 125 -0.34 -10.70 14.08
CA ASP A 125 -1.66 -10.87 13.50
C ASP A 125 -1.76 -10.05 12.19
N VAL A 126 -2.32 -10.66 11.17
CA VAL A 126 -2.60 -10.02 9.87
C VAL A 126 -4.08 -10.09 9.55
N THR A 127 -4.55 -9.17 8.73
CA THR A 127 -5.89 -9.21 8.15
C THR A 127 -5.82 -9.00 6.64
N ASN A 128 -6.96 -9.05 5.94
CA ASN A 128 -6.99 -8.61 4.55
C ASN A 128 -7.75 -7.28 4.41
N LEU A 129 -7.51 -6.62 3.28
CA LEU A 129 -8.05 -5.29 3.02
C LEU A 129 -9.58 -5.29 2.99
N ALA A 130 -10.21 -6.32 2.41
CA ALA A 130 -11.67 -6.44 2.37
C ALA A 130 -12.30 -6.56 3.76
N THR A 131 -11.72 -7.38 4.64
CA THR A 131 -12.19 -7.54 6.03
C THR A 131 -12.04 -6.23 6.81
N TRP A 132 -10.89 -5.56 6.69
CA TRP A 132 -10.66 -4.29 7.36
C TRP A 132 -11.63 -3.21 6.85
N ALA A 133 -11.79 -3.06 5.55
CA ALA A 133 -12.70 -2.08 4.95
C ALA A 133 -14.14 -2.29 5.41
N LYS A 134 -14.62 -3.55 5.41
CA LYS A 134 -15.93 -3.91 5.94
C LYS A 134 -16.13 -3.51 7.40
N SER A 135 -15.11 -3.72 8.24
CA SER A 135 -15.17 -3.38 9.68
C SER A 135 -15.14 -1.87 9.94
N ASN A 136 -14.74 -1.07 8.95
CA ASN A 136 -14.65 0.39 9.02
C ASN A 136 -15.70 1.10 8.12
N ASP A 137 -16.71 0.37 7.61
CA ASP A 137 -17.77 0.85 6.70
C ASP A 137 -17.23 1.55 5.44
N ILE A 138 -16.06 1.10 4.94
CA ILE A 138 -15.47 1.58 3.69
C ILE A 138 -15.94 0.68 2.56
N LYS A 139 -16.69 1.24 1.63
CA LYS A 139 -17.33 0.51 0.52
C LYS A 139 -16.58 0.64 -0.80
N THR A 140 -15.81 1.71 -0.95
CA THR A 140 -15.09 2.04 -2.18
C THR A 140 -13.67 2.46 -1.87
N LEU A 141 -12.75 2.14 -2.76
CA LEU A 141 -11.39 2.64 -2.76
C LEU A 141 -11.10 3.29 -4.11
N ASP A 142 -10.51 4.47 -4.10
CA ASP A 142 -10.21 5.21 -5.32
C ASP A 142 -8.75 5.04 -5.74
N TYR A 143 -7.85 4.98 -4.78
CA TYR A 143 -6.42 4.83 -5.03
C TYR A 143 -5.78 3.91 -3.98
N ILE A 144 -4.91 3.02 -4.43
CA ILE A 144 -4.13 2.13 -3.57
C ILE A 144 -2.64 2.31 -3.91
N LYS A 145 -1.80 2.60 -2.90
CA LYS A 145 -0.35 2.47 -2.98
C LYS A 145 0.05 1.25 -2.16
N ILE A 146 0.90 0.39 -2.71
CA ILE A 146 1.41 -0.80 -2.02
C ILE A 146 2.92 -0.87 -2.18
N ASP A 147 3.62 -0.97 -1.06
CA ASP A 147 5.06 -1.11 -0.96
C ASP A 147 5.36 -1.83 0.36
N THR A 148 5.32 -3.15 0.32
CA THR A 148 5.35 -4.03 1.50
C THR A 148 6.44 -5.09 1.43
N GLN A 149 7.36 -4.88 0.49
CA GLN A 149 8.57 -5.70 0.38
C GLN A 149 8.26 -7.19 0.14
N GLY A 150 7.40 -7.45 -0.88
CA GLY A 150 7.14 -8.80 -1.41
C GLY A 150 5.75 -9.36 -1.14
N SER A 151 4.90 -8.70 -0.35
CA SER A 151 3.52 -9.17 -0.09
C SER A 151 2.44 -8.49 -0.94
N GLU A 152 2.82 -7.73 -1.95
CA GLU A 152 1.95 -6.87 -2.77
C GLU A 152 0.81 -7.65 -3.43
N LEU A 153 1.12 -8.76 -4.10
CA LEU A 153 0.12 -9.57 -4.80
C LEU A 153 -0.86 -10.24 -3.84
N GLU A 154 -0.40 -10.75 -2.69
CA GLU A 154 -1.32 -11.35 -1.72
C GLU A 154 -2.26 -10.28 -1.10
N ILE A 155 -1.79 -9.05 -0.92
CA ILE A 155 -2.61 -7.93 -0.46
C ILE A 155 -3.68 -7.58 -1.51
N LEU A 156 -3.32 -7.53 -2.79
CA LEU A 156 -4.27 -7.32 -3.88
C LEU A 156 -5.33 -8.42 -3.93
N ARG A 157 -4.96 -9.69 -3.76
CA ARG A 157 -5.92 -10.80 -3.66
C ARG A 157 -6.87 -10.63 -2.47
N GLY A 158 -6.33 -10.17 -1.34
CA GLY A 158 -7.09 -9.86 -0.13
C GLY A 158 -7.99 -8.62 -0.21
N ALA A 159 -7.89 -7.82 -1.27
CA ALA A 159 -8.76 -6.66 -1.50
C ALA A 159 -10.16 -7.06 -2.03
N GLY A 160 -10.28 -8.21 -2.70
CA GLY A 160 -11.56 -8.70 -3.20
C GLY A 160 -12.28 -7.70 -4.11
N SER A 161 -13.59 -7.52 -3.90
CA SER A 161 -14.43 -6.60 -4.70
C SER A 161 -14.07 -5.11 -4.58
N LEU A 162 -13.22 -4.71 -3.64
CA LEU A 162 -12.76 -3.32 -3.54
C LEU A 162 -11.98 -2.89 -4.79
N LEU A 163 -11.34 -3.84 -5.49
CA LEU A 163 -10.64 -3.55 -6.76
C LEU A 163 -11.60 -3.07 -7.85
N GLU A 164 -12.89 -3.44 -7.81
CA GLU A 164 -13.89 -3.01 -8.79
C GLU A 164 -14.16 -1.50 -8.74
N THR A 165 -13.89 -0.86 -7.61
CA THR A 165 -14.06 0.59 -7.41
C THR A 165 -12.74 1.35 -7.50
N THR A 166 -11.61 0.65 -7.51
CA THR A 166 -10.28 1.26 -7.51
C THR A 166 -9.94 1.78 -8.90
N VAL A 167 -9.59 3.06 -8.97
CA VAL A 167 -9.27 3.75 -10.23
C VAL A 167 -7.79 3.60 -10.58
N CYS A 168 -6.91 3.63 -9.58
CA CYS A 168 -5.47 3.59 -9.80
C CYS A 168 -4.76 2.82 -8.68
N ILE A 169 -3.76 2.05 -9.08
CA ILE A 169 -2.88 1.30 -8.17
C ILE A 169 -1.44 1.69 -8.47
N ASP A 170 -0.72 2.16 -7.45
CA ASP A 170 0.72 2.43 -7.46
C ASP A 170 1.38 1.34 -6.61
N ILE A 171 2.19 0.49 -7.23
CA ILE A 171 2.65 -0.73 -6.58
C ILE A 171 4.13 -0.98 -6.86
N GLU A 172 4.88 -1.28 -5.79
CA GLU A 172 6.24 -1.79 -5.94
C GLU A 172 6.20 -3.19 -6.53
N VAL A 173 7.08 -3.45 -7.49
CA VAL A 173 7.20 -4.77 -8.12
C VAL A 173 8.65 -5.09 -8.40
N GLU A 174 9.01 -6.36 -8.24
CA GLU A 174 10.35 -6.85 -8.50
C GLU A 174 10.39 -7.73 -9.74
N PHE A 175 11.44 -7.59 -10.55
CA PHE A 175 11.72 -8.46 -11.70
C PHE A 175 12.55 -9.68 -11.31
N ASN A 176 13.29 -9.59 -10.20
CA ASN A 176 14.06 -10.67 -9.59
C ASN A 176 13.75 -10.72 -8.09
N PRO A 177 13.64 -11.89 -7.48
CA PRO A 177 13.24 -12.00 -6.10
C PRO A 177 14.28 -11.40 -5.14
N LEU A 178 13.82 -10.58 -4.20
CA LEU A 178 14.58 -10.11 -3.04
C LEU A 178 14.23 -10.93 -1.78
N TYR A 179 13.04 -11.50 -1.75
CA TYR A 179 12.52 -12.32 -0.65
C TYR A 179 12.09 -13.70 -1.17
N GLU A 180 12.25 -14.72 -0.33
CA GLU A 180 11.90 -16.10 -0.70
C GLU A 180 10.39 -16.25 -0.87
N GLY A 181 9.96 -16.64 -2.07
CA GLY A 181 8.53 -16.86 -2.37
C GLY A 181 7.72 -15.61 -2.66
N GLN A 182 8.35 -14.42 -2.78
CA GLN A 182 7.65 -13.23 -3.23
C GLN A 182 7.17 -13.39 -4.68
N SER A 183 6.04 -12.77 -4.98
CA SER A 183 5.53 -12.66 -6.35
C SER A 183 6.33 -11.61 -7.12
N LEU A 184 6.50 -11.85 -8.42
CA LEU A 184 7.25 -10.94 -9.28
C LEU A 184 6.32 -10.15 -10.21
N PHE A 185 6.88 -9.18 -10.93
CA PHE A 185 6.16 -8.27 -11.82
C PHE A 185 5.11 -8.98 -12.69
N TRP A 186 5.48 -10.06 -13.38
CA TRP A 186 4.57 -10.73 -14.32
C TRP A 186 3.36 -11.39 -13.66
N GLU A 187 3.48 -11.85 -12.41
CA GLU A 187 2.37 -12.43 -11.64
C GLU A 187 1.40 -11.33 -11.21
N THR A 188 1.96 -10.21 -10.74
CA THR A 188 1.20 -9.02 -10.36
C THR A 188 0.51 -8.37 -11.56
N ASP A 189 1.21 -8.20 -12.70
CA ASP A 189 0.63 -7.66 -13.93
C ASP A 189 -0.48 -8.56 -14.48
N ALA A 190 -0.29 -9.88 -14.48
CA ALA A 190 -1.31 -10.84 -14.92
C ALA A 190 -2.57 -10.76 -14.03
N PHE A 191 -2.40 -10.67 -12.71
CA PHE A 191 -3.51 -10.54 -11.77
C PHE A 191 -4.25 -9.20 -11.99
N LEU A 192 -3.54 -8.09 -12.09
CA LEU A 192 -4.15 -6.78 -12.30
C LEU A 192 -4.90 -6.72 -13.63
N ARG A 193 -4.36 -7.26 -14.72
CA ARG A 193 -5.05 -7.35 -16.02
C ARG A 193 -6.32 -8.19 -15.94
N SER A 194 -6.32 -9.30 -15.20
CA SER A 194 -7.50 -10.13 -15.01
C SER A 194 -8.61 -9.42 -14.21
N ASN A 195 -8.25 -8.36 -13.45
CA ASN A 195 -9.17 -7.48 -12.71
C ASN A 195 -9.47 -6.16 -13.45
N GLY A 196 -9.15 -6.06 -14.75
CA GLY A 196 -9.53 -4.92 -15.59
C GLY A 196 -8.55 -3.74 -15.59
N PHE A 197 -7.41 -3.85 -14.91
CA PHE A 197 -6.38 -2.81 -14.93
C PHE A 197 -5.47 -2.92 -16.16
N SER A 198 -4.90 -1.79 -16.54
CA SER A 198 -3.88 -1.71 -17.58
C SER A 198 -2.63 -1.04 -17.02
N LEU A 199 -1.46 -1.55 -17.38
CA LEU A 199 -0.21 -0.93 -17.00
C LEU A 199 -0.12 0.45 -17.67
N TRP A 200 0.01 1.50 -16.84
CA TRP A 200 0.17 2.87 -17.31
C TRP A 200 1.63 3.20 -17.57
N ARG A 201 2.49 2.94 -16.58
CA ARG A 201 3.94 3.15 -16.67
C ARG A 201 4.69 2.34 -15.63
N LEU A 202 5.98 2.12 -15.87
CA LEU A 202 6.97 1.77 -14.87
C LEU A 202 7.72 3.04 -14.48
N SER A 203 7.97 3.23 -13.19
CA SER A 203 8.69 4.39 -12.65
C SER A 203 9.67 3.96 -11.58
N ASN A 204 10.69 4.80 -11.33
CA ASN A 204 11.70 4.56 -10.29
C ASN A 204 12.40 3.19 -10.44
N LEU A 205 12.82 2.85 -11.67
CA LEU A 205 13.52 1.60 -11.93
C LEU A 205 14.90 1.63 -11.27
N VAL A 206 15.16 0.63 -10.44
CA VAL A 206 16.43 0.45 -9.72
C VAL A 206 17.12 -0.82 -10.19
N HIS A 207 18.40 -0.75 -10.44
CA HIS A 207 19.25 -1.89 -10.72
C HIS A 207 20.27 -2.09 -9.60
N TYR A 208 20.23 -3.26 -8.96
CA TYR A 208 21.18 -3.63 -7.92
C TYR A 208 22.42 -4.28 -8.54
N SER A 209 23.59 -3.74 -8.24
CA SER A 209 24.89 -4.26 -8.67
C SER A 209 25.63 -4.90 -7.50
N SER A 210 26.44 -5.92 -7.78
CA SER A 210 27.39 -6.47 -6.82
C SER A 210 28.56 -5.50 -6.52
N GLU A 211 28.72 -4.46 -7.33
CA GLU A 211 29.64 -3.35 -7.07
C GLU A 211 28.93 -2.25 -6.24
N GLU A 212 29.67 -1.35 -5.59
CA GLU A 212 29.10 -0.35 -4.66
C GLU A 212 28.15 0.70 -5.28
N LYS A 213 27.88 0.62 -6.59
CA LYS A 213 27.02 1.58 -7.29
C LYS A 213 25.72 0.91 -7.74
N SER A 214 24.60 1.30 -7.14
CA SER A 214 23.29 1.14 -7.78
C SER A 214 23.19 2.12 -8.95
N ILE A 215 22.74 1.65 -10.09
CA ILE A 215 22.47 2.51 -11.25
C ILE A 215 20.97 2.82 -11.22
N GLU A 216 20.63 4.07 -10.91
CA GLU A 216 19.29 4.56 -11.18
C GLU A 216 19.15 4.72 -12.70
N LEU A 217 18.23 3.95 -13.28
CA LEU A 217 17.85 4.13 -14.68
C LEU A 217 16.86 5.29 -14.71
N ASN A 218 17.35 6.50 -15.00
CA ASN A 218 16.46 7.63 -15.27
C ASN A 218 15.62 7.31 -16.51
N GLU A 219 14.32 7.58 -16.44
CA GLU A 219 13.43 7.52 -17.60
C GLU A 219 13.96 8.45 -18.71
N PRO A 220 13.83 8.07 -19.99
CA PRO A 220 14.16 8.93 -21.12
C PRO A 220 13.21 10.12 -21.24
#